data_cd971820766e94184dd0f66eaed871df
#
_entry.id   cd971820766e94184dd0f66eaed871df
#
_cell.length_a   1.000
_cell.length_b   1.000
_cell.length_c   1.000
_cell.angle_alpha   90.00
_cell.angle_beta   90.00
_cell.angle_gamma   90.00
#
_symmetry.space_group_name_H-M   'P 1'
#
loop_
_entity.id
_entity.type
_entity.pdbx_description
1 polymer ?
#
loop_
_entity_poly.entity_id
_entity_poly.type
_entity_poly.pdbx_seq_one_letter_code
_entity_poly.pdbx_strand_id
1 'polypeptide(L)'
;MTCSPEELHKRSEALSLSWRTFAAAPDTDLLLEFAVSLSSFTEYLHGKGLSGLNQVSRSLEQQTLALLDSGTEAPIPAATLTELNLRVEELGTRVSDFIDGQRRPVMERRAQSVDPSDLTPRHRVWLVGSSGAAWQELALQLGYFNIDAEFHQIRNLPGQGDEPAIVLLNAGGLGSRQTVEQVQQLRGRFAASTLLVHELAGDFDSLRAALSAGSDFCFPAGTAQPLILAKLIELCSGKQEAPYRALVVEDSITASTSIQRTLAMCDIESHAIAKPHEVLDCLAQFQPDLILMDMFMPGCTGVEAARVIRQHPEFLSIPIVYLSGDTNVPLQIEALRLGGDHFLTKPYNPVVLNAIVQSKIERYRALRRAMERDSLTGLYNHRTSKDKLATAIQQARSAQHPLAVAMIDIDHFKKINDSYGHPMGDQVIRSLAWFLSQRLRKTDIIGRYGGEEFLVVLPAADAPRAVEVLDRIRHDFGQIKHPFNETWCTATLSVGVTQLNEADDAQALIKQADEALYSAKRSGRNRIVSWQ
;
A
#
# COMPACT_ATOMS: atom_id res chain seq x y z
N MET A 1 6.09 3.69 6.47
CA MET A 1 6.90 4.91 6.71
C MET A 1 6.19 5.70 7.78
N THR A 2 6.84 5.97 8.89
CA THR A 2 6.31 6.89 9.90
C THR A 2 6.14 8.26 9.23
N CYS A 3 4.95 8.83 9.34
CA CYS A 3 4.70 10.21 8.92
C CYS A 3 5.67 11.10 9.71
N SER A 4 6.55 11.86 9.03
CA SER A 4 7.38 12.83 9.73
C SER A 4 6.46 13.95 10.25
N PRO A 5 6.38 14.19 11.56
CA PRO A 5 5.58 15.27 12.11
C PRO A 5 5.97 16.64 11.54
N GLU A 6 7.26 16.83 11.23
CA GLU A 6 7.78 18.07 10.66
C GLU A 6 7.30 18.30 9.23
N GLU A 7 7.27 17.25 8.41
CA GLU A 7 6.81 17.34 7.03
C GLU A 7 5.29 17.55 6.95
N LEU A 8 4.53 16.84 7.80
CA LEU A 8 3.08 17.04 7.90
C LEU A 8 2.74 18.46 8.35
N HIS A 9 3.48 19.00 9.34
CA HIS A 9 3.32 20.37 9.80
C HIS A 9 3.60 21.40 8.70
N LYS A 10 4.73 21.24 8.01
CA LYS A 10 5.15 22.12 6.90
C LYS A 10 4.11 22.17 5.78
N ARG A 11 3.54 21.02 5.42
CA ARG A 11 2.50 20.94 4.37
C ARG A 11 1.18 21.54 4.82
N SER A 12 0.81 21.37 6.08
CA SER A 12 -0.39 21.98 6.66
C SER A 12 -0.24 23.50 6.75
N GLU A 13 0.94 24.01 7.10
CA GLU A 13 1.22 25.46 7.10
C GLU A 13 1.18 26.05 5.68
N ALA A 14 1.75 25.36 4.70
CA ALA A 14 1.71 25.79 3.30
C ALA A 14 0.27 25.86 2.77
N LEU A 15 -0.57 24.88 3.10
CA LEU A 15 -1.99 24.89 2.78
C LEU A 15 -2.74 26.07 3.44
N SER A 16 -2.48 26.31 4.73
CA SER A 16 -3.07 27.42 5.48
C SER A 16 -2.64 28.78 4.94
N LEU A 17 -1.39 28.90 4.46
CA LEU A 17 -0.89 30.11 3.84
C LEU A 17 -1.56 30.37 2.48
N SER A 18 -1.68 29.35 1.63
CA SER A 18 -2.38 29.44 0.35
C SER A 18 -3.85 29.87 0.53
N TRP A 19 -4.54 29.29 1.52
CA TRP A 19 -5.88 29.70 1.89
C TRP A 19 -5.98 31.17 2.31
N ARG A 20 -5.08 31.62 3.22
CA ARG A 20 -5.06 33.01 3.70
C ARG A 20 -4.81 34.01 2.57
N THR A 21 -3.95 33.64 1.62
CA THR A 21 -3.66 34.46 0.43
C THR A 21 -4.93 34.63 -0.42
N PHE A 22 -5.65 33.54 -0.67
CA PHE A 22 -6.93 33.59 -1.38
C PHE A 22 -8.00 34.34 -0.60
N ALA A 23 -8.17 34.07 0.69
CA ALA A 23 -9.21 34.72 1.51
C ALA A 23 -9.01 36.24 1.66
N ALA A 24 -7.76 36.74 1.58
CA ALA A 24 -7.44 38.17 1.63
C ALA A 24 -7.79 38.91 0.33
N ALA A 25 -7.69 38.22 -0.81
CA ALA A 25 -8.01 38.78 -2.14
C ALA A 25 -8.61 37.67 -3.01
N PRO A 26 -9.91 37.38 -2.89
CA PRO A 26 -10.54 36.29 -3.63
C PRO A 26 -10.44 36.50 -5.13
N ASP A 27 -9.65 35.65 -5.79
CA ASP A 27 -9.42 35.61 -7.22
C ASP A 27 -9.41 34.16 -7.69
N THR A 28 -9.80 33.93 -8.96
CA THR A 28 -9.92 32.58 -9.54
C THR A 28 -8.57 31.85 -9.59
N ASP A 29 -7.49 32.58 -9.90
CA ASP A 29 -6.16 31.99 -9.96
C ASP A 29 -5.66 31.58 -8.56
N LEU A 30 -5.92 32.37 -7.54
CA LEU A 30 -5.59 32.05 -6.15
C LEU A 30 -6.46 30.92 -5.60
N LEU A 31 -7.73 30.82 -6.02
CA LEU A 31 -8.59 29.67 -5.68
C LEU A 31 -8.06 28.38 -6.31
N LEU A 32 -7.58 28.46 -7.54
CA LEU A 32 -6.96 27.34 -8.22
C LEU A 32 -5.66 26.89 -7.52
N GLU A 33 -4.80 27.84 -7.11
CA GLU A 33 -3.59 27.54 -6.32
C GLU A 33 -3.92 26.85 -4.99
N PHE A 34 -4.96 27.33 -4.32
CA PHE A 34 -5.43 26.68 -3.09
C PHE A 34 -5.96 25.27 -3.35
N ALA A 35 -6.79 25.08 -4.39
CA ALA A 35 -7.32 23.77 -4.77
C ALA A 35 -6.21 22.75 -5.07
N VAL A 36 -5.16 23.17 -5.76
CA VAL A 36 -3.98 22.37 -6.06
C VAL A 36 -3.21 21.99 -4.79
N SER A 37 -2.97 22.97 -3.92
CA SER A 37 -2.29 22.75 -2.64
C SER A 37 -3.08 21.77 -1.77
N LEU A 38 -4.40 21.87 -1.76
CA LEU A 38 -5.31 21.00 -1.03
C LEU A 38 -5.32 19.57 -1.61
N SER A 39 -5.37 19.43 -2.94
CA SER A 39 -5.31 18.12 -3.60
C SER A 39 -4.00 17.41 -3.30
N SER A 40 -2.88 18.11 -3.41
CA SER A 40 -1.56 17.57 -3.04
C SER A 40 -1.49 17.15 -1.56
N PHE A 41 -2.10 17.92 -0.66
CA PHE A 41 -2.16 17.57 0.76
C PHE A 41 -3.05 16.34 1.00
N THR A 42 -4.18 16.24 0.33
CA THR A 42 -5.11 15.10 0.39
C THR A 42 -4.41 13.81 -0.05
N GLU A 43 -3.68 13.85 -1.15
CA GLU A 43 -2.90 12.71 -1.63
C GLU A 43 -1.78 12.32 -0.69
N TYR A 44 -1.07 13.30 -0.12
CA TYR A 44 -0.06 13.05 0.90
C TYR A 44 -0.65 12.31 2.10
N LEU A 45 -1.81 12.75 2.63
CA LEU A 45 -2.50 12.08 3.72
C LEU A 45 -2.92 10.64 3.35
N HIS A 46 -3.39 10.45 2.12
CA HIS A 46 -3.73 9.13 1.59
C HIS A 46 -2.51 8.22 1.52
N GLY A 47 -1.41 8.68 0.94
CA GLY A 47 -0.15 7.94 0.81
C GLY A 47 0.51 7.58 2.16
N LYS A 48 0.21 8.35 3.22
CA LYS A 48 0.67 8.07 4.59
C LYS A 48 -0.31 7.20 5.40
N GLY A 49 -1.46 6.81 4.83
CA GLY A 49 -2.47 6.00 5.51
C GLY A 49 -3.22 6.75 6.62
N LEU A 50 -3.24 8.08 6.58
CA LEU A 50 -3.91 8.93 7.57
C LEU A 50 -5.40 9.10 7.21
N SER A 51 -6.14 7.99 7.22
CA SER A 51 -7.51 7.90 6.69
C SER A 51 -8.46 8.96 7.26
N GLY A 52 -8.41 9.22 8.56
CA GLY A 52 -9.26 10.21 9.20
C GLY A 52 -8.98 11.64 8.74
N LEU A 53 -7.72 12.04 8.61
CA LEU A 53 -7.33 13.36 8.09
C LEU A 53 -7.60 13.46 6.59
N ASN A 54 -7.36 12.38 5.84
CA ASN A 54 -7.64 12.31 4.41
C ASN A 54 -9.13 12.51 4.09
N GLN A 55 -10.03 11.94 4.88
CA GLN A 55 -11.48 12.11 4.68
C GLN A 55 -11.92 13.58 4.83
N VAL A 56 -11.40 14.26 5.84
CA VAL A 56 -11.69 15.69 6.07
C VAL A 56 -11.15 16.54 4.92
N SER A 57 -9.91 16.28 4.51
CA SER A 57 -9.26 16.97 3.39
C SER A 57 -10.01 16.74 2.06
N ARG A 58 -10.44 15.51 1.76
CA ARG A 58 -11.25 15.19 0.56
C ARG A 58 -12.60 15.91 0.54
N SER A 59 -13.27 16.00 1.68
CA SER A 59 -14.54 16.73 1.76
C SER A 59 -14.37 18.21 1.45
N LEU A 60 -13.28 18.82 1.92
CA LEU A 60 -12.92 20.19 1.62
C LEU A 60 -12.52 20.37 0.14
N GLU A 61 -11.76 19.44 -0.42
CA GLU A 61 -11.36 19.41 -1.83
C GLU A 61 -12.58 19.39 -2.77
N GLN A 62 -13.54 18.50 -2.52
CA GLN A 62 -14.77 18.41 -3.31
C GLN A 62 -15.56 19.72 -3.31
N GLN A 63 -15.64 20.39 -2.16
CA GLN A 63 -16.32 21.69 -2.07
C GLN A 63 -15.56 22.78 -2.84
N THR A 64 -14.23 22.78 -2.75
CA THR A 64 -13.40 23.75 -3.47
C THR A 64 -13.49 23.56 -4.98
N LEU A 65 -13.48 22.32 -5.46
CA LEU A 65 -13.64 21.99 -6.87
C LEU A 65 -15.03 22.35 -7.40
N ALA A 66 -16.08 22.14 -6.61
CA ALA A 66 -17.45 22.54 -6.99
C ALA A 66 -17.60 24.06 -7.19
N LEU A 67 -16.79 24.86 -6.50
CA LEU A 67 -16.75 26.31 -6.71
C LEU A 67 -16.04 26.71 -8.01
N LEU A 68 -14.99 25.96 -8.39
CA LEU A 68 -14.29 26.15 -9.66
C LEU A 68 -15.14 25.74 -10.85
N ASP A 69 -15.90 24.64 -10.72
CA ASP A 69 -16.79 24.15 -11.80
C ASP A 69 -18.01 25.04 -12.05
N SER A 70 -18.44 25.82 -11.05
CA SER A 70 -19.59 26.70 -11.19
C SER A 70 -19.40 27.87 -12.16
N GLY A 71 -18.18 28.10 -12.66
CA GLY A 71 -17.84 28.97 -13.81
C GLY A 71 -18.35 30.43 -13.71
N THR A 72 -18.67 30.89 -12.51
CA THR A 72 -19.28 32.20 -12.30
C THR A 72 -18.22 33.29 -12.21
N GLU A 73 -18.28 34.27 -13.12
CA GLU A 73 -17.65 35.58 -12.94
C GLU A 73 -18.21 36.35 -11.72
N ALA A 74 -19.13 35.77 -10.97
CA ALA A 74 -19.73 36.35 -9.77
C ALA A 74 -18.85 36.12 -8.54
N PRO A 75 -18.71 37.10 -7.65
CA PRO A 75 -17.93 36.97 -6.43
C PRO A 75 -18.50 35.88 -5.54
N ILE A 76 -17.61 35.04 -4.98
CA ILE A 76 -17.98 33.95 -4.08
C ILE A 76 -18.77 34.51 -2.87
N PRO A 77 -19.93 33.93 -2.52
CA PRO A 77 -20.72 34.41 -1.40
C PRO A 77 -19.94 34.41 -0.10
N ALA A 78 -20.06 35.46 0.70
CA ALA A 78 -19.35 35.62 1.98
C ALA A 78 -19.65 34.45 2.96
N ALA A 79 -20.86 33.89 2.91
CA ALA A 79 -21.22 32.72 3.71
C ALA A 79 -20.40 31.48 3.34
N THR A 80 -20.16 31.24 2.06
CA THR A 80 -19.35 30.14 1.55
C THR A 80 -17.87 30.30 1.92
N LEU A 81 -17.33 31.51 1.85
CA LEU A 81 -15.97 31.81 2.31
C LEU A 81 -15.82 31.56 3.80
N THR A 82 -16.82 31.93 4.62
CA THR A 82 -16.80 31.69 6.07
C THR A 82 -16.84 30.19 6.38
N GLU A 83 -17.65 29.43 5.66
CA GLU A 83 -17.72 27.96 5.83
C GLU A 83 -16.40 27.28 5.47
N LEU A 84 -15.81 27.64 4.33
CA LEU A 84 -14.51 27.10 3.91
C LEU A 84 -13.40 27.47 4.89
N ASN A 85 -13.38 28.72 5.40
CA ASN A 85 -12.40 29.14 6.39
C ASN A 85 -12.48 28.27 7.65
N LEU A 86 -13.70 28.02 8.16
CA LEU A 86 -13.91 27.17 9.33
C LEU A 86 -13.37 25.76 9.11
N ARG A 87 -13.57 25.20 7.92
CA ARG A 87 -13.12 23.84 7.58
C ARG A 87 -11.61 23.75 7.39
N VAL A 88 -10.97 24.78 6.82
CA VAL A 88 -9.51 24.83 6.72
C VAL A 88 -8.87 24.94 8.11
N GLU A 89 -9.45 25.75 9.00
CA GLU A 89 -9.01 25.85 10.40
C GLU A 89 -9.23 24.54 11.16
N GLU A 90 -10.35 23.86 10.94
CA GLU A 90 -10.63 22.54 11.52
C GLU A 90 -9.59 21.50 11.06
N LEU A 91 -9.26 21.46 9.77
CA LEU A 91 -8.24 20.56 9.24
C LEU A 91 -6.86 20.86 9.86
N GLY A 92 -6.48 22.14 9.95
CA GLY A 92 -5.22 22.57 10.57
C GLY A 92 -5.13 22.20 12.06
N THR A 93 -6.21 22.36 12.80
CA THR A 93 -6.29 21.98 14.22
C THR A 93 -6.12 20.46 14.39
N ARG A 94 -6.82 19.67 13.58
CA ARG A 94 -6.72 18.19 13.64
C ARG A 94 -5.31 17.69 13.27
N VAL A 95 -4.64 18.35 12.33
CA VAL A 95 -3.24 18.03 12.00
C VAL A 95 -2.31 18.37 13.17
N SER A 96 -2.50 19.52 13.82
CA SER A 96 -1.71 19.91 14.99
C SER A 96 -1.90 18.94 16.16
N ASP A 97 -3.14 18.57 16.46
CA ASP A 97 -3.47 17.60 17.52
C ASP A 97 -2.81 16.24 17.27
N PHE A 98 -2.80 15.79 16.01
CA PHE A 98 -2.13 14.56 15.62
C PHE A 98 -0.60 14.63 15.84
N ILE A 99 0.04 15.75 15.44
CA ILE A 99 1.48 15.97 15.61
C ILE A 99 1.86 16.02 17.09
N ASP A 100 1.09 16.73 17.90
CA ASP A 100 1.34 16.86 19.33
C ASP A 100 1.15 15.54 20.08
N GLY A 101 0.23 14.68 19.59
CA GLY A 101 0.07 13.31 20.04
C GLY A 101 1.32 12.46 19.80
N GLN A 102 2.00 12.63 18.67
CA GLN A 102 3.22 11.87 18.33
C GLN A 102 4.48 12.34 19.09
N ARG A 103 4.52 13.55 19.61
CA ARG A 103 5.69 14.12 20.32
C ARG A 103 5.79 13.72 21.80
N ARG A 104 4.79 13.05 22.37
CA ARG A 104 4.84 12.61 23.77
C ARG A 104 5.67 11.31 23.90
N PRO A 105 6.66 11.24 24.84
CA PRO A 105 7.49 10.07 24.99
C PRO A 105 6.68 8.85 25.48
N VAL A 106 6.81 7.75 24.76
CA VAL A 106 6.28 6.44 25.15
C VAL A 106 7.07 5.96 26.37
N MET A 107 6.39 5.72 27.48
CA MET A 107 6.99 5.06 28.64
C MET A 107 7.45 3.66 28.23
N GLU A 108 8.76 3.40 28.35
CA GLU A 108 9.41 2.12 28.08
C GLU A 108 8.76 0.99 28.90
N ARG A 109 8.04 0.10 28.23
CA ARG A 109 7.78 -1.25 28.78
C ARG A 109 8.93 -2.15 28.37
N ARG A 110 9.61 -2.71 29.37
CA ARG A 110 10.70 -3.67 29.26
C ARG A 110 10.39 -4.75 28.22
N ALA A 111 11.07 -4.71 27.09
CA ALA A 111 11.13 -5.79 26.12
C ALA A 111 12.20 -6.79 26.54
N GLN A 112 11.85 -8.06 26.59
CA GLN A 112 12.81 -9.15 26.60
C GLN A 112 13.53 -9.18 25.24
N SER A 113 14.83 -9.39 25.28
CA SER A 113 15.80 -9.27 24.20
C SER A 113 15.47 -10.06 22.92
N VAL A 114 14.97 -9.35 21.92
CA VAL A 114 15.02 -9.73 20.50
C VAL A 114 15.50 -8.49 19.76
N ASP A 115 16.41 -8.68 18.79
CA ASP A 115 17.07 -7.60 18.05
C ASP A 115 16.01 -6.64 17.42
N PRO A 116 16.01 -5.33 17.74
CA PRO A 116 14.92 -4.42 17.36
C PRO A 116 14.86 -4.08 15.86
N SER A 117 15.86 -4.46 15.08
CA SER A 117 15.95 -4.11 13.65
C SER A 117 15.13 -4.99 12.70
N ASP A 118 14.61 -6.13 13.16
CA ASP A 118 13.96 -7.16 12.32
C ASP A 118 12.44 -7.24 12.45
N LEU A 119 11.81 -6.45 13.32
CA LEU A 119 10.36 -6.52 13.55
C LEU A 119 9.62 -5.46 12.74
N THR A 120 8.73 -5.90 11.85
CA THR A 120 7.69 -5.03 11.28
C THR A 120 6.89 -4.39 12.42
N PRO A 121 6.57 -3.08 12.37
CA PRO A 121 5.81 -2.44 13.43
C PRO A 121 4.47 -3.18 13.62
N ARG A 122 4.16 -3.53 14.87
CA ARG A 122 2.88 -4.15 15.21
C ARG A 122 1.76 -3.16 14.95
N HIS A 123 0.78 -3.57 14.16
CA HIS A 123 -0.43 -2.78 13.99
C HIS A 123 -1.31 -2.94 15.23
N ARG A 124 -1.83 -1.83 15.74
CA ARG A 124 -2.74 -1.81 16.89
C ARG A 124 -4.17 -1.59 16.41
N VAL A 125 -5.07 -2.47 16.88
CA VAL A 125 -6.51 -2.41 16.60
C VAL A 125 -7.24 -2.30 17.93
N TRP A 126 -8.06 -1.29 18.09
CA TRP A 126 -8.93 -1.17 19.25
C TRP A 126 -10.32 -1.71 18.94
N LEU A 127 -10.76 -2.62 19.79
CA LEU A 127 -12.09 -3.21 19.78
C LEU A 127 -12.93 -2.49 20.83
N VAL A 128 -13.82 -1.58 20.40
CA VAL A 128 -14.55 -0.68 21.29
C VAL A 128 -16.00 -1.13 21.45
N GLY A 129 -16.45 -1.32 22.69
CA GLY A 129 -17.81 -1.70 23.02
C GLY A 129 -17.91 -2.94 23.90
N SER A 130 -19.04 -3.67 23.83
CA SER A 130 -19.24 -4.88 24.62
C SER A 130 -18.38 -6.03 24.11
N SER A 131 -17.60 -6.66 24.99
CA SER A 131 -16.76 -7.80 24.68
C SER A 131 -17.54 -9.11 24.90
N GLY A 132 -17.78 -9.85 23.84
CA GLY A 132 -18.30 -11.23 23.89
C GLY A 132 -17.23 -12.26 23.48
N ALA A 133 -17.56 -13.55 23.57
CA ALA A 133 -16.65 -14.64 23.20
C ALA A 133 -16.15 -14.51 21.74
N ALA A 134 -17.00 -14.07 20.82
CA ALA A 134 -16.64 -13.81 19.41
C ALA A 134 -15.53 -12.75 19.27
N TRP A 135 -15.56 -11.70 20.08
CA TRP A 135 -14.54 -10.65 20.05
C TRP A 135 -13.20 -11.10 20.63
N GLN A 136 -13.23 -11.94 21.68
CA GLN A 136 -12.02 -12.56 22.23
C GLN A 136 -11.36 -13.46 21.18
N GLU A 137 -12.16 -14.24 20.45
CA GLU A 137 -11.66 -15.07 19.37
C GLU A 137 -11.08 -14.22 18.22
N LEU A 138 -11.75 -13.12 17.84
CA LEU A 138 -11.24 -12.18 16.83
C LEU A 138 -9.88 -11.60 17.24
N ALA A 139 -9.72 -11.19 18.51
CA ALA A 139 -8.47 -10.68 19.04
C ALA A 139 -7.37 -11.75 19.02
N LEU A 140 -7.68 -12.99 19.40
CA LEU A 140 -6.75 -14.11 19.33
C LEU A 140 -6.29 -14.35 17.90
N GLN A 141 -7.24 -14.36 16.93
CA GLN A 141 -6.90 -14.55 15.52
C GLN A 141 -6.04 -13.40 14.97
N LEU A 142 -6.33 -12.15 15.33
CA LEU A 142 -5.48 -11.00 14.96
C LEU A 142 -4.06 -11.14 15.51
N GLY A 143 -3.89 -11.70 16.70
CA GLY A 143 -2.59 -11.95 17.31
C GLY A 143 -1.69 -12.88 16.47
N TYR A 144 -2.23 -13.89 15.80
CA TYR A 144 -1.47 -14.74 14.87
C TYR A 144 -0.89 -13.93 13.70
N PHE A 145 -1.56 -12.85 13.33
CA PHE A 145 -1.15 -11.97 12.26
C PHE A 145 -0.29 -10.78 12.73
N ASN A 146 0.30 -10.84 13.92
CA ASN A 146 1.11 -9.77 14.50
C ASN A 146 0.35 -8.43 14.64
N ILE A 147 -0.97 -8.51 14.81
CA ILE A 147 -1.86 -7.38 15.07
C ILE A 147 -2.26 -7.42 16.53
N ASP A 148 -1.91 -6.36 17.29
CA ASP A 148 -2.29 -6.25 18.70
C ASP A 148 -3.73 -5.72 18.79
N ALA A 149 -4.65 -6.53 19.31
CA ALA A 149 -6.03 -6.17 19.53
C ALA A 149 -6.29 -5.87 21.00
N GLU A 150 -6.71 -4.64 21.30
CA GLU A 150 -7.01 -4.17 22.65
C GLU A 150 -8.50 -3.88 22.82
N PHE A 151 -9.07 -4.31 23.96
CA PHE A 151 -10.48 -4.08 24.27
C PHE A 151 -10.64 -2.80 25.07
N HIS A 152 -11.53 -1.93 24.60
CA HIS A 152 -11.85 -0.69 25.27
C HIS A 152 -13.37 -0.47 25.41
N GLN A 153 -13.77 0.14 26.50
CA GLN A 153 -15.11 0.71 26.62
C GLN A 153 -15.06 2.18 26.19
N ILE A 154 -16.08 2.66 25.51
CA ILE A 154 -16.12 4.04 24.99
C ILE A 154 -15.91 5.11 26.07
N ARG A 155 -16.29 4.79 27.32
CA ARG A 155 -16.12 5.70 28.48
C ARG A 155 -14.69 5.74 29.02
N ASN A 156 -13.88 4.71 28.72
CA ASN A 156 -12.53 4.50 29.29
C ASN A 156 -11.46 4.38 28.19
N LEU A 157 -11.59 5.16 27.13
CA LEU A 157 -10.60 5.18 26.07
C LEU A 157 -9.31 5.88 26.55
N PRO A 158 -8.12 5.38 26.19
CA PRO A 158 -6.84 6.01 26.49
C PRO A 158 -6.77 7.45 26.00
N GLY A 159 -5.92 8.28 26.60
CA GLY A 159 -5.76 9.70 26.25
C GLY A 159 -5.23 9.92 24.83
N GLN A 160 -5.30 11.16 24.36
CA GLN A 160 -4.64 11.57 23.10
C GLN A 160 -3.14 11.26 23.15
N GLY A 161 -2.60 10.71 22.09
CA GLY A 161 -1.19 10.36 21.96
C GLY A 161 -0.89 8.85 21.88
N ASP A 162 -1.90 7.99 22.04
CA ASP A 162 -1.78 6.54 21.89
C ASP A 162 -2.83 6.03 20.88
N GLU A 163 -2.82 6.60 19.67
CA GLU A 163 -3.82 6.31 18.64
C GLU A 163 -3.56 4.96 17.98
N PRO A 164 -4.59 4.08 17.87
CA PRO A 164 -4.47 2.82 17.11
C PRO A 164 -4.54 3.11 15.61
N ALA A 165 -4.03 2.19 14.80
CA ALA A 165 -4.20 2.26 13.35
C ALA A 165 -5.68 2.11 12.95
N ILE A 166 -6.42 1.27 13.69
CA ILE A 166 -7.82 0.94 13.43
C ILE A 166 -8.62 0.94 14.72
N VAL A 167 -9.83 1.51 14.66
CA VAL A 167 -10.84 1.41 15.71
C VAL A 167 -12.05 0.68 15.14
N LEU A 168 -12.44 -0.45 15.74
CA LEU A 168 -13.64 -1.19 15.41
C LEU A 168 -14.67 -1.01 16.54
N LEU A 169 -15.73 -0.26 16.24
CA LEU A 169 -16.87 -0.03 17.16
C LEU A 169 -17.90 -1.14 17.04
N ASN A 170 -18.28 -1.75 18.14
CA ASN A 170 -19.43 -2.64 18.22
C ASN A 170 -20.70 -1.82 18.47
N ALA A 171 -21.57 -1.73 17.48
CA ALA A 171 -22.87 -1.05 17.58
C ALA A 171 -24.00 -1.99 18.03
N GLY A 172 -23.70 -3.25 18.32
CA GLY A 172 -24.69 -4.23 18.77
C GLY A 172 -25.44 -3.77 20.02
N GLY A 173 -26.76 -3.72 19.92
CA GLY A 173 -27.63 -3.24 21.01
C GLY A 173 -27.75 -1.71 21.12
N LEU A 174 -27.08 -0.95 20.25
CA LEU A 174 -27.20 0.51 20.18
C LEU A 174 -28.30 0.92 19.19
N GLY A 175 -29.07 1.94 19.51
CA GLY A 175 -29.96 2.58 18.53
C GLY A 175 -29.18 3.42 17.52
N SER A 176 -29.73 3.64 16.32
CA SER A 176 -29.08 4.40 15.24
C SER A 176 -28.54 5.76 15.69
N ARG A 177 -29.26 6.51 16.53
CA ARG A 177 -28.84 7.79 17.06
C ARG A 177 -27.61 7.66 17.98
N GLN A 178 -27.60 6.69 18.87
CA GLN A 178 -26.48 6.43 19.79
C GLN A 178 -25.23 6.01 19.02
N THR A 179 -25.40 5.18 17.97
CA THR A 179 -24.30 4.79 17.10
C THR A 179 -23.67 5.99 16.42
N VAL A 180 -24.47 6.91 15.86
CA VAL A 180 -24.00 8.15 15.24
C VAL A 180 -23.21 9.02 16.25
N GLU A 181 -23.77 9.22 17.44
CA GLU A 181 -23.11 10.00 18.51
C GLU A 181 -21.74 9.37 18.89
N GLN A 182 -21.67 8.04 19.02
CA GLN A 182 -20.43 7.34 19.34
C GLN A 182 -19.40 7.41 18.20
N VAL A 183 -19.83 7.26 16.94
CA VAL A 183 -18.97 7.40 15.76
C VAL A 183 -18.38 8.81 15.70
N GLN A 184 -19.21 9.85 15.89
CA GLN A 184 -18.74 11.25 15.93
C GLN A 184 -17.74 11.50 17.06
N GLN A 185 -18.01 10.95 18.25
CA GLN A 185 -17.08 11.04 19.39
C GLN A 185 -15.74 10.37 19.09
N LEU A 186 -15.76 9.16 18.52
CA LEU A 186 -14.54 8.44 18.16
C LEU A 186 -13.78 9.16 17.04
N ARG A 187 -14.47 9.64 16.02
CA ARG A 187 -13.86 10.39 14.91
C ARG A 187 -13.24 11.70 15.40
N GLY A 188 -13.92 12.44 16.28
CA GLY A 188 -13.38 13.66 16.88
C GLY A 188 -12.15 13.41 17.73
N ARG A 189 -12.00 12.21 18.31
CA ARG A 189 -10.88 11.86 19.18
C ARG A 189 -9.72 11.23 18.43
N PHE A 190 -9.99 10.41 17.40
CA PHE A 190 -9.02 9.61 16.64
C PHE A 190 -9.12 9.95 15.14
N ALA A 191 -8.72 11.17 14.81
CA ALA A 191 -8.85 11.70 13.45
C ALA A 191 -8.03 10.94 12.41
N ALA A 192 -6.90 10.34 12.82
CA ALA A 192 -6.00 9.60 11.93
C ALA A 192 -6.31 8.10 11.82
N SER A 193 -7.08 7.54 12.77
CA SER A 193 -7.41 6.12 12.79
C SER A 193 -8.45 5.77 11.74
N THR A 194 -8.37 4.58 11.15
CA THR A 194 -9.46 4.02 10.34
C THR A 194 -10.57 3.54 11.28
N LEU A 195 -11.78 4.10 11.13
CA LEU A 195 -12.92 3.81 11.99
C LEU A 195 -13.91 2.88 11.30
N LEU A 196 -14.09 1.69 11.86
CA LEU A 196 -15.05 0.69 11.39
C LEU A 196 -16.20 0.55 12.40
N VAL A 197 -17.40 0.26 11.89
CA VAL A 197 -18.58 -0.02 12.72
C VAL A 197 -19.09 -1.43 12.41
N HIS A 198 -19.35 -2.23 13.44
CA HIS A 198 -19.88 -3.59 13.35
C HIS A 198 -21.22 -3.69 14.06
N GLU A 199 -22.06 -4.67 13.67
CA GLU A 199 -23.43 -4.87 14.18
C GLU A 199 -24.36 -3.68 13.92
N LEU A 200 -24.18 -2.99 12.81
CA LEU A 200 -25.06 -1.92 12.38
C LEU A 200 -26.27 -2.47 11.64
N ALA A 201 -27.44 -1.84 11.78
CA ALA A 201 -28.60 -2.18 10.94
C ALA A 201 -28.23 -2.06 9.46
N GLY A 202 -28.56 -3.09 8.65
CA GLY A 202 -28.15 -3.18 7.25
C GLY A 202 -28.97 -2.32 6.28
N ASP A 203 -29.87 -1.47 6.77
CA ASP A 203 -30.65 -0.56 5.95
C ASP A 203 -29.81 0.65 5.48
N PHE A 204 -30.20 1.21 4.33
CA PHE A 204 -29.50 2.32 3.70
C PHE A 204 -29.31 3.53 4.63
N ASP A 205 -30.34 3.90 5.40
CA ASP A 205 -30.29 5.12 6.24
C ASP A 205 -29.35 4.95 7.42
N SER A 206 -29.31 3.78 8.05
CA SER A 206 -28.36 3.49 9.14
C SER A 206 -26.93 3.47 8.66
N LEU A 207 -26.63 2.84 7.51
CA LEU A 207 -25.31 2.82 6.89
C LEU A 207 -24.87 4.24 6.49
N ARG A 208 -25.74 4.99 5.81
CA ARG A 208 -25.50 6.37 5.41
C ARG A 208 -25.22 7.27 6.61
N ALA A 209 -26.00 7.15 7.68
CA ALA A 209 -25.83 7.95 8.90
C ALA A 209 -24.48 7.68 9.58
N ALA A 210 -24.04 6.41 9.68
CA ALA A 210 -22.75 6.05 10.26
C ALA A 210 -21.58 6.56 9.40
N LEU A 211 -21.66 6.41 8.07
CA LEU A 211 -20.64 6.94 7.15
C LEU A 211 -20.58 8.47 7.20
N SER A 212 -21.73 9.15 7.21
CA SER A 212 -21.78 10.61 7.34
C SER A 212 -21.28 11.13 8.70
N ALA A 213 -21.38 10.29 9.75
CA ALA A 213 -20.84 10.61 11.08
C ALA A 213 -19.32 10.46 11.16
N GLY A 214 -18.68 9.86 10.15
CA GLY A 214 -17.23 9.76 10.03
C GLY A 214 -16.67 8.33 10.14
N SER A 215 -17.48 7.28 10.02
CA SER A 215 -16.94 5.92 9.86
C SER A 215 -16.39 5.74 8.44
N ASP A 216 -15.31 4.96 8.30
CA ASP A 216 -14.70 4.64 7.00
C ASP A 216 -15.31 3.40 6.38
N PHE A 217 -15.81 2.47 7.21
CA PHE A 217 -16.43 1.23 6.77
C PHE A 217 -17.46 0.73 7.79
N CYS A 218 -18.53 0.09 7.28
CA CYS A 218 -19.58 -0.47 8.12
C CYS A 218 -19.84 -1.95 7.78
N PHE A 219 -19.96 -2.78 8.81
CA PHE A 219 -20.39 -4.16 8.72
C PHE A 219 -21.84 -4.28 9.23
N PRO A 220 -22.79 -4.68 8.37
CA PRO A 220 -24.14 -4.96 8.81
C PRO A 220 -24.21 -6.04 9.90
N ALA A 221 -25.28 -6.01 10.70
CA ALA A 221 -25.54 -7.04 11.68
C ALA A 221 -25.60 -8.43 11.02
N GLY A 222 -25.00 -9.41 11.68
CA GLY A 222 -24.88 -10.76 11.13
C GLY A 222 -23.75 -10.94 10.12
N THR A 223 -22.89 -9.93 9.91
CA THR A 223 -21.67 -10.10 9.09
C THR A 223 -20.79 -11.17 9.71
N ALA A 224 -20.44 -12.18 8.91
CA ALA A 224 -19.60 -13.28 9.36
C ALA A 224 -18.22 -12.79 9.82
N GLN A 225 -17.75 -13.26 10.98
CA GLN A 225 -16.46 -12.87 11.58
C GLN A 225 -15.26 -12.99 10.64
N PRO A 226 -15.18 -13.97 9.71
CA PRO A 226 -14.10 -14.03 8.71
C PRO A 226 -13.99 -12.80 7.84
N LEU A 227 -15.12 -12.19 7.46
CA LEU A 227 -15.12 -10.99 6.62
C LEU A 227 -14.57 -9.79 7.39
N ILE A 228 -14.87 -9.70 8.68
CA ILE A 228 -14.34 -8.66 9.57
C ILE A 228 -12.84 -8.85 9.74
N LEU A 229 -12.40 -10.08 10.04
CA LEU A 229 -10.98 -10.43 10.17
C LEU A 229 -10.21 -10.12 8.88
N ALA A 230 -10.74 -10.57 7.72
CA ALA A 230 -10.12 -10.32 6.42
C ALA A 230 -9.97 -8.82 6.13
N LYS A 231 -10.99 -8.01 6.47
CA LYS A 231 -10.95 -6.55 6.28
C LYS A 231 -9.96 -5.86 7.22
N LEU A 232 -9.90 -6.28 8.48
CA LEU A 232 -8.91 -5.76 9.43
C LEU A 232 -7.49 -6.08 8.97
N ILE A 233 -7.26 -7.31 8.52
CA ILE A 233 -5.98 -7.74 7.94
C ILE A 233 -5.64 -6.91 6.71
N GLU A 234 -6.57 -6.71 5.78
CA GLU A 234 -6.39 -5.89 4.57
C GLU A 234 -5.95 -4.46 4.93
N LEU A 235 -6.63 -3.84 5.90
CA LEU A 235 -6.33 -2.48 6.35
C LEU A 235 -4.99 -2.38 7.08
N CYS A 236 -4.64 -3.37 7.91
CA CYS A 236 -3.34 -3.46 8.57
C CYS A 236 -2.21 -3.78 7.58
N SER A 237 -2.52 -4.54 6.53
CA SER A 237 -1.57 -4.86 5.45
C SER A 237 -1.27 -3.68 4.55
N GLY A 238 -1.74 -2.49 4.92
CA GLY A 238 -1.69 -1.25 4.16
C GLY A 238 -0.48 -1.25 3.25
N LYS A 239 -0.70 -1.31 1.93
CA LYS A 239 0.36 -1.32 0.91
C LYS A 239 1.19 -0.07 1.10
N GLN A 240 2.32 -0.18 1.79
CA GLN A 240 3.37 0.82 1.67
C GLN A 240 3.86 0.74 0.23
N GLU A 241 3.15 1.44 -0.67
CA GLU A 241 3.63 1.57 -2.03
C GLU A 241 4.95 2.31 -1.96
N ALA A 242 5.96 1.76 -2.63
CA ALA A 242 7.21 2.49 -2.83
C ALA A 242 6.89 3.86 -3.46
N PRO A 243 7.63 4.92 -3.13
CA PRO A 243 7.41 6.24 -3.73
C PRO A 243 7.40 6.12 -5.25
N TYR A 244 6.64 6.97 -5.91
CA TYR A 244 6.63 7.05 -7.37
C TYR A 244 7.99 7.53 -7.84
N ARG A 245 8.49 6.96 -8.93
CA ARG A 245 9.82 7.26 -9.46
C ARG A 245 9.74 7.69 -10.92
N ALA A 246 10.24 8.87 -11.24
CA ALA A 246 10.23 9.41 -12.59
C ALA A 246 11.66 9.72 -13.07
N LEU A 247 12.03 9.22 -14.23
CA LEU A 247 13.25 9.59 -14.91
C LEU A 247 12.99 10.81 -15.80
N VAL A 248 13.78 11.86 -15.66
CA VAL A 248 13.70 13.08 -16.48
C VAL A 248 14.90 13.10 -17.43
N VAL A 249 14.65 13.08 -18.73
CA VAL A 249 15.67 13.17 -19.77
C VAL A 249 15.51 14.54 -20.44
N GLU A 250 16.33 15.51 -20.07
CA GLU A 250 16.23 16.92 -20.45
C GLU A 250 17.62 17.55 -20.44
N ASP A 251 18.08 18.09 -21.55
CA ASP A 251 19.41 18.70 -21.68
C ASP A 251 19.54 20.06 -20.98
N SER A 252 18.43 20.77 -20.79
CA SER A 252 18.40 22.03 -20.05
C SER A 252 18.37 21.80 -18.53
N ILE A 253 19.43 22.20 -17.85
CA ILE A 253 19.54 22.13 -16.38
C ILE A 253 18.41 22.92 -15.70
N THR A 254 18.03 24.07 -16.25
CA THR A 254 16.95 24.90 -15.70
C THR A 254 15.60 24.19 -15.84
N ALA A 255 15.32 23.62 -17.00
CA ALA A 255 14.08 22.89 -17.27
C ALA A 255 14.01 21.62 -16.40
N SER A 256 15.06 20.81 -16.36
CA SER A 256 15.10 19.59 -15.55
C SER A 256 14.92 19.87 -14.05
N THR A 257 15.56 20.92 -13.51
CA THR A 257 15.40 21.35 -12.13
C THR A 257 13.96 21.79 -11.83
N SER A 258 13.32 22.51 -12.74
CA SER A 258 11.92 22.93 -12.61
C SER A 258 10.97 21.72 -12.58
N ILE A 259 11.18 20.76 -13.48
CA ILE A 259 10.42 19.51 -13.52
C ILE A 259 10.56 18.75 -12.19
N GLN A 260 11.81 18.55 -11.72
CA GLN A 260 12.07 17.83 -10.48
C GLN A 260 11.40 18.50 -9.27
N ARG A 261 11.41 19.83 -9.18
CA ARG A 261 10.70 20.56 -8.13
C ARG A 261 9.19 20.33 -8.19
N THR A 262 8.64 20.35 -9.40
CA THR A 262 7.19 20.10 -9.61
C THR A 262 6.81 18.69 -9.18
N LEU A 263 7.60 17.68 -9.56
CA LEU A 263 7.36 16.28 -9.17
C LEU A 263 7.51 16.06 -7.65
N ALA A 264 8.48 16.72 -7.03
CA ALA A 264 8.71 16.64 -5.58
C ALA A 264 7.53 17.20 -4.75
N MET A 265 6.73 18.13 -5.30
CA MET A 265 5.51 18.62 -4.64
C MET A 265 4.44 17.53 -4.45
N CYS A 266 4.50 16.47 -5.27
CA CYS A 266 3.60 15.32 -5.21
C CYS A 266 4.30 14.03 -4.73
N ASP A 267 5.38 14.14 -3.96
CA ASP A 267 6.17 13.01 -3.43
C ASP A 267 6.68 12.03 -4.50
N ILE A 268 6.90 12.51 -5.73
CA ILE A 268 7.47 11.72 -6.80
C ILE A 268 8.99 11.87 -6.76
N GLU A 269 9.70 10.78 -6.45
CA GLU A 269 11.16 10.72 -6.53
C GLU A 269 11.58 10.85 -7.99
N SER A 270 12.48 11.81 -8.30
CA SER A 270 12.90 12.01 -9.68
C SER A 270 14.43 12.04 -9.81
N HIS A 271 14.91 11.41 -10.88
CA HIS A 271 16.30 11.48 -11.31
C HIS A 271 16.37 12.14 -12.67
N ALA A 272 17.31 13.06 -12.86
CA ALA A 272 17.47 13.78 -14.13
C ALA A 272 18.80 13.42 -14.79
N ILE A 273 18.74 13.17 -16.10
CA ILE A 273 19.92 13.00 -16.96
C ILE A 273 19.87 14.01 -18.10
N ALA A 274 21.00 14.59 -18.44
CA ALA A 274 21.12 15.57 -19.53
C ALA A 274 21.53 14.92 -20.86
N LYS A 275 22.00 13.69 -20.82
CA LYS A 275 22.55 12.99 -22.00
C LYS A 275 21.71 11.75 -22.33
N PRO A 276 21.04 11.69 -23.47
CA PRO A 276 20.17 10.56 -23.84
C PRO A 276 20.86 9.19 -23.85
N HIS A 277 22.18 9.13 -24.09
CA HIS A 277 22.91 7.86 -24.12
C HIS A 277 23.11 7.20 -22.75
N GLU A 278 22.90 7.94 -21.65
CA GLU A 278 22.94 7.41 -20.28
C GLU A 278 21.62 6.73 -19.88
N VAL A 279 20.59 6.80 -20.74
CA VAL A 279 19.21 6.39 -20.38
C VAL A 279 19.11 4.91 -19.99
N LEU A 280 19.77 4.01 -20.71
CA LEU A 280 19.67 2.58 -20.42
C LEU A 280 20.31 2.19 -19.08
N ASP A 281 21.49 2.74 -18.78
CA ASP A 281 22.16 2.52 -17.51
C ASP A 281 21.34 3.08 -16.34
N CYS A 282 20.77 4.27 -16.54
CA CYS A 282 19.89 4.89 -15.56
C CYS A 282 18.59 4.10 -15.34
N LEU A 283 17.97 3.58 -16.39
CA LEU A 283 16.79 2.72 -16.28
C LEU A 283 17.08 1.47 -15.45
N ALA A 284 18.22 0.83 -15.66
CA ALA A 284 18.61 -0.38 -14.93
C ALA A 284 18.87 -0.08 -13.43
N GLN A 285 19.52 1.04 -13.11
CA GLN A 285 19.88 1.40 -11.73
C GLN A 285 18.73 2.07 -10.97
N PHE A 286 18.07 3.06 -11.57
CA PHE A 286 17.03 3.86 -10.93
C PHE A 286 15.67 3.18 -10.94
N GLN A 287 15.37 2.31 -11.92
CA GLN A 287 14.09 1.58 -12.09
C GLN A 287 12.86 2.51 -11.97
N PRO A 288 12.69 3.49 -12.86
CA PRO A 288 11.59 4.43 -12.79
C PRO A 288 10.25 3.80 -13.19
N ASP A 289 9.17 4.40 -12.71
CA ASP A 289 7.80 4.05 -13.10
C ASP A 289 7.34 4.79 -14.36
N LEU A 290 8.04 5.88 -14.73
CA LEU A 290 7.73 6.74 -15.88
C LEU A 290 8.98 7.50 -16.34
N ILE A 291 9.03 7.80 -17.63
CA ILE A 291 10.06 8.63 -18.26
C ILE A 291 9.42 9.92 -18.78
N LEU A 292 9.94 11.08 -18.34
CA LEU A 292 9.71 12.37 -18.97
C LEU A 292 10.86 12.62 -19.94
N MET A 293 10.56 12.79 -21.22
CA MET A 293 11.56 12.84 -22.29
C MET A 293 11.42 14.14 -23.07
N ASP A 294 12.47 14.98 -23.08
CA ASP A 294 12.48 16.11 -24.00
C ASP A 294 12.56 15.62 -25.44
N MET A 295 11.84 16.32 -26.30
CA MET A 295 11.72 15.96 -27.71
C MET A 295 12.97 16.30 -28.51
N PHE A 296 13.62 17.40 -28.19
CA PHE A 296 14.74 17.96 -28.92
C PHE A 296 15.96 18.13 -28.02
N MET A 297 16.91 17.22 -28.12
CA MET A 297 18.15 17.24 -27.38
C MET A 297 19.35 17.21 -28.32
N PRO A 298 20.49 17.78 -27.95
CA PRO A 298 21.71 17.74 -28.79
C PRO A 298 22.14 16.31 -29.11
N GLY A 299 22.25 16.00 -30.40
CA GLY A 299 22.76 14.73 -30.90
C GLY A 299 21.80 13.54 -30.89
N CYS A 300 20.61 13.66 -30.27
CA CYS A 300 19.60 12.62 -30.27
C CYS A 300 18.21 13.20 -29.96
N THR A 301 17.22 12.88 -30.77
CA THR A 301 15.84 13.25 -30.48
C THR A 301 15.24 12.32 -29.41
N GLY A 302 14.23 12.82 -28.68
CA GLY A 302 13.50 11.98 -27.70
C GLY A 302 12.84 10.76 -28.35
N VAL A 303 12.43 10.87 -29.60
CA VAL A 303 11.84 9.75 -30.38
C VAL A 303 12.91 8.66 -30.66
N GLU A 304 14.11 9.05 -31.03
CA GLU A 304 15.22 8.09 -31.23
C GLU A 304 15.57 7.39 -29.92
N ALA A 305 15.68 8.15 -28.81
CA ALA A 305 15.91 7.59 -27.48
C ALA A 305 14.81 6.61 -27.06
N ALA A 306 13.55 6.96 -27.28
CA ALA A 306 12.42 6.06 -27.01
C ALA A 306 12.47 4.78 -27.83
N ARG A 307 12.83 4.87 -29.11
CA ARG A 307 12.99 3.67 -29.96
C ARG A 307 14.12 2.76 -29.46
N VAL A 308 15.20 3.31 -28.93
CA VAL A 308 16.27 2.52 -28.30
C VAL A 308 15.74 1.83 -27.03
N ILE A 309 15.04 2.55 -26.15
CA ILE A 309 14.43 1.98 -24.96
C ILE A 309 13.49 0.82 -25.31
N ARG A 310 12.67 0.97 -26.35
CA ARG A 310 11.71 -0.05 -26.82
C ARG A 310 12.36 -1.30 -27.47
N GLN A 311 13.68 -1.32 -27.68
CA GLN A 311 14.39 -2.55 -28.07
C GLN A 311 14.67 -3.47 -26.88
N HIS A 312 14.55 -2.97 -25.65
CA HIS A 312 14.83 -3.73 -24.43
C HIS A 312 13.53 -4.25 -23.81
N PRO A 313 13.32 -5.59 -23.78
CA PRO A 313 12.08 -6.20 -23.28
C PRO A 313 11.69 -5.77 -21.86
N GLU A 314 12.66 -5.54 -20.99
CA GLU A 314 12.47 -5.12 -19.60
C GLU A 314 11.89 -3.71 -19.47
N PHE A 315 12.06 -2.84 -20.48
CA PHE A 315 11.62 -1.44 -20.45
C PHE A 315 10.43 -1.15 -21.38
N LEU A 316 9.91 -2.18 -22.08
CA LEU A 316 8.83 -2.02 -23.06
C LEU A 316 7.57 -1.36 -22.50
N SER A 317 7.24 -1.64 -21.25
CA SER A 317 5.99 -1.21 -20.63
C SER A 317 6.10 0.11 -19.85
N ILE A 318 7.33 0.64 -19.64
CA ILE A 318 7.50 1.90 -18.90
C ILE A 318 6.92 3.05 -19.73
N PRO A 319 5.95 3.82 -19.19
CA PRO A 319 5.35 4.92 -19.95
C PRO A 319 6.35 6.05 -20.21
N ILE A 320 6.32 6.57 -21.44
CA ILE A 320 7.13 7.71 -21.87
C ILE A 320 6.21 8.88 -22.19
N VAL A 321 6.41 10.00 -21.49
CA VAL A 321 5.73 11.26 -21.72
C VAL A 321 6.71 12.24 -22.36
N TYR A 322 6.42 12.64 -23.60
CA TYR A 322 7.25 13.64 -24.29
C TYR A 322 6.93 15.05 -23.83
N LEU A 323 7.98 15.86 -23.71
CA LEU A 323 7.92 17.30 -23.44
C LEU A 323 8.42 18.04 -24.68
N SER A 324 7.66 18.96 -25.25
CA SER A 324 8.10 19.70 -26.45
C SER A 324 7.54 21.12 -26.49
N GLY A 325 8.34 22.04 -27.01
CA GLY A 325 7.88 23.38 -27.40
C GLY A 325 7.16 23.43 -28.75
N ASP A 326 7.18 22.34 -29.52
CA ASP A 326 6.56 22.29 -30.85
C ASP A 326 5.09 21.86 -30.77
N THR A 327 4.22 22.62 -31.43
CA THR A 327 2.77 22.35 -31.49
C THR A 327 2.37 21.61 -32.79
N ASN A 328 3.33 21.12 -33.56
CA ASN A 328 3.08 20.39 -34.79
C ASN A 328 2.42 19.03 -34.53
N VAL A 329 1.11 18.96 -34.76
CA VAL A 329 0.30 17.76 -34.50
C VAL A 329 0.78 16.52 -35.29
N PRO A 330 1.14 16.55 -36.56
CA PRO A 330 1.73 15.43 -37.28
C PRO A 330 2.95 14.83 -36.58
N LEU A 331 3.88 15.68 -36.09
CA LEU A 331 5.09 15.25 -35.39
C LEU A 331 4.76 14.59 -34.04
N GLN A 332 3.77 15.14 -33.34
CA GLN A 332 3.28 14.57 -32.07
C GLN A 332 2.67 13.17 -32.29
N ILE A 333 1.86 13.00 -33.34
CA ILE A 333 1.26 11.70 -33.69
C ILE A 333 2.35 10.68 -34.06
N GLU A 334 3.38 11.10 -34.79
CA GLU A 334 4.49 10.22 -35.15
C GLU A 334 5.29 9.79 -33.92
N ALA A 335 5.59 10.71 -33.00
CA ALA A 335 6.26 10.42 -31.74
C ALA A 335 5.50 9.40 -30.89
N LEU A 336 4.18 9.53 -30.78
CA LEU A 336 3.33 8.57 -30.07
C LEU A 336 3.33 7.18 -30.74
N ARG A 337 3.31 7.12 -32.07
CA ARG A 337 3.40 5.86 -32.81
C ARG A 337 4.72 5.13 -32.62
N LEU A 338 5.79 5.87 -32.40
CA LEU A 338 7.16 5.35 -32.30
C LEU A 338 7.59 5.00 -30.86
N GLY A 339 6.68 5.02 -29.90
CA GLY A 339 6.95 4.48 -28.55
C GLY A 339 6.59 5.41 -27.39
N GLY A 340 6.02 6.58 -27.63
CA GLY A 340 5.50 7.47 -26.59
C GLY A 340 4.08 7.10 -26.14
N ASP A 341 3.75 7.42 -24.89
CA ASP A 341 2.44 7.19 -24.29
C ASP A 341 1.63 8.46 -24.10
N HIS A 342 2.28 9.60 -24.11
CA HIS A 342 1.66 10.91 -23.97
C HIS A 342 2.56 12.04 -24.46
N PHE A 343 1.98 13.21 -24.64
CA PHE A 343 2.67 14.42 -25.10
C PHE A 343 2.24 15.63 -24.26
N LEU A 344 3.19 16.45 -23.81
CA LEU A 344 2.94 17.71 -23.11
C LEU A 344 3.67 18.85 -23.83
N THR A 345 2.93 19.90 -24.17
CA THR A 345 3.50 21.08 -24.85
C THR A 345 4.06 22.06 -23.82
N LYS A 346 5.31 22.50 -24.01
CA LYS A 346 5.95 23.58 -23.23
C LYS A 346 5.42 24.95 -23.73
N PRO A 347 5.10 25.91 -22.84
CA PRO A 347 5.07 25.79 -21.38
C PRO A 347 3.83 25.02 -20.91
N TYR A 348 3.99 24.12 -19.94
CA TYR A 348 2.90 23.35 -19.35
C TYR A 348 2.58 23.84 -17.93
N ASN A 349 1.33 23.66 -17.55
CA ASN A 349 0.92 23.90 -16.17
C ASN A 349 1.49 22.78 -15.27
N PRO A 350 2.18 23.11 -14.14
CA PRO A 350 2.70 22.14 -13.18
C PRO A 350 1.65 21.13 -12.67
N VAL A 351 0.41 21.58 -12.48
CA VAL A 351 -0.71 20.72 -12.06
C VAL A 351 -1.01 19.66 -13.10
N VAL A 352 -1.08 20.07 -14.37
CA VAL A 352 -1.36 19.17 -15.50
C VAL A 352 -0.22 18.15 -15.64
N LEU A 353 1.04 18.58 -15.49
CA LEU A 353 2.19 17.68 -15.50
C LEU A 353 2.05 16.62 -14.40
N ASN A 354 1.81 17.02 -13.15
CA ASN A 354 1.68 16.10 -12.01
C ASN A 354 0.50 15.14 -12.21
N ALA A 355 -0.67 15.62 -12.60
CA ALA A 355 -1.86 14.79 -12.83
C ALA A 355 -1.61 13.72 -13.92
N ILE A 356 -0.94 14.08 -15.02
CA ILE A 356 -0.60 13.14 -16.08
C ILE A 356 0.43 12.12 -15.59
N VAL A 357 1.49 12.56 -14.92
CA VAL A 357 2.55 11.69 -14.40
C VAL A 357 1.96 10.68 -13.41
N GLN A 358 1.19 11.13 -12.43
CA GLN A 358 0.54 10.25 -11.46
C GLN A 358 -0.40 9.24 -12.13
N SER A 359 -1.32 9.69 -12.97
CA SER A 359 -2.26 8.81 -13.67
C SER A 359 -1.56 7.74 -14.50
N LYS A 360 -0.45 8.11 -15.18
CA LYS A 360 0.33 7.16 -15.97
C LYS A 360 1.09 6.17 -15.10
N ILE A 361 1.69 6.62 -14.00
CA ILE A 361 2.39 5.75 -13.04
C ILE A 361 1.41 4.77 -12.37
N GLU A 362 0.26 5.25 -11.90
CA GLU A 362 -0.76 4.40 -11.28
C GLU A 362 -1.23 3.30 -12.24
N ARG A 363 -1.54 3.68 -13.47
CA ARG A 363 -1.95 2.72 -14.50
C ARG A 363 -0.85 1.71 -14.82
N TYR A 364 0.39 2.18 -14.95
CA TYR A 364 1.54 1.31 -15.19
C TYR A 364 1.76 0.33 -14.03
N ARG A 365 1.77 0.83 -12.79
CA ARG A 365 1.90 -0.02 -11.61
C ARG A 365 0.75 -1.02 -11.47
N ALA A 366 -0.49 -0.61 -11.77
CA ALA A 366 -1.66 -1.50 -11.75
C ALA A 366 -1.52 -2.63 -12.78
N LEU A 367 -1.12 -2.33 -14.03
CA LEU A 367 -0.87 -3.32 -15.06
C LEU A 367 0.30 -4.24 -14.68
N ARG A 368 1.41 -3.68 -14.22
CA ARG A 368 2.58 -4.43 -13.77
C ARG A 368 2.23 -5.39 -12.63
N ARG A 369 1.44 -4.93 -11.63
CA ARG A 369 0.96 -5.80 -10.56
C ARG A 369 0.10 -6.94 -11.09
N ALA A 370 -0.81 -6.66 -12.01
CA ALA A 370 -1.65 -7.69 -12.62
C ALA A 370 -0.82 -8.74 -13.40
N MET A 371 0.31 -8.34 -13.97
CA MET A 371 1.22 -9.24 -14.68
C MET A 371 2.17 -10.02 -13.75
N GLU A 372 2.63 -9.40 -12.65
CA GLU A 372 3.65 -9.97 -11.74
C GLU A 372 3.04 -10.71 -10.54
N ARG A 373 1.79 -10.40 -10.16
CA ARG A 373 1.19 -10.88 -8.94
C ARG A 373 0.05 -11.87 -9.18
N ASP A 374 -0.12 -12.79 -8.24
CA ASP A 374 -1.30 -13.66 -8.17
C ASP A 374 -2.51 -12.85 -7.69
N SER A 375 -3.63 -12.94 -8.38
CA SER A 375 -4.83 -12.14 -8.11
C SER A 375 -5.50 -12.45 -6.77
N LEU A 376 -5.38 -13.70 -6.26
CA LEU A 376 -5.99 -14.12 -5.01
C LEU A 376 -5.16 -13.68 -3.80
N THR A 377 -3.84 -13.77 -3.89
CA THR A 377 -2.92 -13.62 -2.75
C THR A 377 -2.15 -12.30 -2.74
N GLY A 378 -2.01 -11.64 -3.89
CA GLY A 378 -1.14 -10.48 -4.05
C GLY A 378 0.35 -10.77 -3.99
N LEU A 379 0.77 -12.03 -3.80
CA LEU A 379 2.16 -12.48 -3.86
C LEU A 379 2.63 -12.54 -5.32
N TYR A 380 3.92 -12.79 -5.54
CA TYR A 380 4.41 -13.05 -6.90
C TYR A 380 3.70 -14.28 -7.49
N ASN A 381 3.34 -14.19 -8.77
CA ASN A 381 2.79 -15.35 -9.49
C ASN A 381 3.90 -16.34 -9.85
N HIS A 382 3.53 -17.49 -10.38
CA HIS A 382 4.45 -18.57 -10.76
C HIS A 382 5.63 -18.10 -11.62
N ARG A 383 5.36 -17.33 -12.69
CA ARG A 383 6.38 -16.83 -13.62
C ARG A 383 7.36 -15.90 -12.91
N THR A 384 6.83 -14.86 -12.27
CA THR A 384 7.65 -13.86 -11.58
C THR A 384 8.47 -14.45 -10.45
N SER A 385 7.95 -15.46 -9.74
CA SER A 385 8.67 -16.17 -8.68
C SER A 385 9.92 -16.87 -9.22
N LYS A 386 9.82 -17.50 -10.39
CA LYS A 386 10.95 -18.15 -11.07
C LYS A 386 11.99 -17.15 -11.54
N ASP A 387 11.54 -16.04 -12.14
CA ASP A 387 12.43 -14.98 -12.64
C ASP A 387 13.21 -14.34 -11.48
N LYS A 388 12.54 -14.08 -10.36
CA LYS A 388 13.18 -13.55 -9.14
C LYS A 388 14.12 -14.55 -8.46
N LEU A 389 13.80 -15.84 -8.47
CA LEU A 389 14.72 -16.88 -8.01
C LEU A 389 16.00 -16.89 -8.85
N ALA A 390 15.88 -16.83 -10.19
CA ALA A 390 17.05 -16.79 -11.07
C ALA A 390 17.95 -15.58 -10.77
N THR A 391 17.35 -14.40 -10.54
CA THR A 391 18.07 -13.19 -10.14
C THR A 391 18.74 -13.35 -8.78
N ALA A 392 18.05 -13.93 -7.80
CA ALA A 392 18.58 -14.16 -6.45
C ALA A 392 19.77 -15.14 -6.46
N ILE A 393 19.75 -16.16 -7.32
CA ILE A 393 20.88 -17.09 -7.52
C ILE A 393 22.11 -16.33 -8.03
N GLN A 394 21.96 -15.47 -9.02
CA GLN A 394 23.08 -14.67 -9.56
C GLN A 394 23.67 -13.74 -8.49
N GLN A 395 22.82 -13.07 -7.73
CA GLN A 395 23.22 -12.19 -6.62
C GLN A 395 23.94 -12.96 -5.51
N ALA A 396 23.40 -14.12 -5.11
CA ALA A 396 23.99 -14.97 -4.08
C ALA A 396 25.41 -15.46 -4.49
N ARG A 397 25.58 -15.88 -5.76
CA ARG A 397 26.88 -16.27 -6.30
C ARG A 397 27.87 -15.13 -6.34
N SER A 398 27.46 -13.96 -6.82
CA SER A 398 28.31 -12.77 -6.90
C SER A 398 28.77 -12.29 -5.51
N ALA A 399 27.88 -12.36 -4.53
CA ALA A 399 28.15 -11.94 -3.16
C ALA A 399 28.73 -13.08 -2.27
N GLN A 400 28.81 -14.31 -2.76
CA GLN A 400 29.22 -15.50 -2.02
C GLN A 400 28.37 -15.73 -0.74
N HIS A 401 27.08 -15.41 -0.80
CA HIS A 401 26.14 -15.64 0.29
C HIS A 401 25.33 -16.92 0.08
N PRO A 402 24.94 -17.62 1.16
CA PRO A 402 24.04 -18.75 1.05
C PRO A 402 22.66 -18.30 0.54
N LEU A 403 21.94 -19.20 -0.10
CA LEU A 403 20.58 -19.01 -0.56
C LEU A 403 19.79 -20.27 -0.28
N ALA A 404 18.72 -20.19 0.48
CA ALA A 404 17.80 -21.30 0.65
C ALA A 404 16.52 -21.11 -0.15
N VAL A 405 15.96 -22.21 -0.61
CA VAL A 405 14.69 -22.25 -1.36
C VAL A 405 13.76 -23.26 -0.70
N ALA A 406 12.51 -22.89 -0.54
CA ALA A 406 11.51 -23.77 0.03
C ALA A 406 10.26 -23.84 -0.84
N MET A 407 9.70 -25.04 -0.94
CA MET A 407 8.36 -25.28 -1.46
C MET A 407 7.43 -25.63 -0.31
N ILE A 408 6.32 -24.91 -0.20
CA ILE A 408 5.31 -25.05 0.86
C ILE A 408 3.99 -25.46 0.21
N ASP A 409 3.27 -26.36 0.87
CA ASP A 409 1.96 -26.82 0.41
C ASP A 409 1.00 -26.96 1.59
N ILE A 410 -0.27 -26.59 1.38
CA ILE A 410 -1.33 -26.72 2.37
C ILE A 410 -1.81 -28.17 2.42
N ASP A 411 -1.61 -28.80 3.56
CA ASP A 411 -1.97 -30.21 3.76
C ASP A 411 -3.49 -30.42 3.61
N HIS A 412 -3.84 -31.46 2.85
CA HIS A 412 -5.22 -31.87 2.63
C HIS A 412 -6.13 -30.78 2.04
N PHE A 413 -5.59 -29.85 1.25
CA PHE A 413 -6.34 -28.72 0.71
C PHE A 413 -7.57 -29.13 -0.08
N LYS A 414 -7.49 -30.20 -0.88
CA LYS A 414 -8.66 -30.76 -1.57
C LYS A 414 -9.79 -31.12 -0.58
N LYS A 415 -9.43 -31.73 0.57
CA LYS A 415 -10.42 -32.08 1.60
C LYS A 415 -11.07 -30.83 2.22
N ILE A 416 -10.31 -29.75 2.36
CA ILE A 416 -10.85 -28.45 2.82
C ILE A 416 -11.89 -27.96 1.81
N ASN A 417 -11.57 -27.92 0.52
CA ASN A 417 -12.50 -27.54 -0.54
C ASN A 417 -13.74 -28.43 -0.59
N ASP A 418 -13.55 -29.75 -0.51
CA ASP A 418 -14.66 -30.72 -0.59
C ASP A 418 -15.59 -30.62 0.65
N SER A 419 -15.05 -30.29 1.83
CA SER A 419 -15.81 -30.22 3.10
C SER A 419 -16.44 -28.85 3.35
N TYR A 420 -15.77 -27.76 2.95
CA TYR A 420 -16.14 -26.39 3.31
C TYR A 420 -16.38 -25.47 2.10
N GLY A 421 -16.18 -25.98 0.88
CA GLY A 421 -16.33 -25.24 -0.37
C GLY A 421 -15.10 -24.41 -0.75
N HIS A 422 -14.98 -24.06 -2.04
CA HIS A 422 -13.88 -23.27 -2.60
C HIS A 422 -13.67 -21.91 -1.90
N PRO A 423 -14.72 -21.16 -1.46
CA PRO A 423 -14.49 -19.90 -0.75
C PRO A 423 -13.66 -20.04 0.52
N MET A 424 -13.79 -21.16 1.24
CA MET A 424 -12.98 -21.46 2.43
C MET A 424 -11.54 -21.78 2.03
N GLY A 425 -11.33 -22.57 0.97
CA GLY A 425 -10.00 -22.82 0.43
C GLY A 425 -9.28 -21.53 0.05
N ASP A 426 -9.98 -20.63 -0.65
CA ASP A 426 -9.45 -19.30 -0.99
C ASP A 426 -9.11 -18.47 0.24
N GLN A 427 -9.88 -18.57 1.31
CA GLN A 427 -9.59 -17.89 2.58
C GLN A 427 -8.32 -18.45 3.24
N VAL A 428 -8.15 -19.78 3.26
CA VAL A 428 -6.95 -20.43 3.81
C VAL A 428 -5.71 -20.03 2.99
N ILE A 429 -5.81 -20.00 1.66
CA ILE A 429 -4.72 -19.54 0.77
C ILE A 429 -4.36 -18.07 1.07
N ARG A 430 -5.35 -17.16 1.15
CA ARG A 430 -5.11 -15.75 1.49
C ARG A 430 -4.47 -15.59 2.86
N SER A 431 -4.94 -16.36 3.83
CA SER A 431 -4.40 -16.38 5.18
C SER A 431 -2.93 -16.79 5.21
N LEU A 432 -2.57 -17.88 4.50
CA LEU A 432 -1.17 -18.31 4.40
C LEU A 432 -0.29 -17.27 3.69
N ALA A 433 -0.76 -16.72 2.58
CA ALA A 433 -0.04 -15.70 1.83
C ALA A 433 0.28 -14.48 2.70
N TRP A 434 -0.71 -14.00 3.43
CA TRP A 434 -0.52 -12.88 4.34
C TRP A 434 0.40 -13.24 5.51
N PHE A 435 0.21 -14.41 6.10
CA PHE A 435 1.02 -14.91 7.21
C PHE A 435 2.50 -15.01 6.83
N LEU A 436 2.81 -15.57 5.67
CA LEU A 436 4.18 -15.60 5.12
C LEU A 436 4.76 -14.19 4.97
N SER A 437 3.97 -13.25 4.42
CA SER A 437 4.40 -11.86 4.21
C SER A 437 4.70 -11.11 5.51
N GLN A 438 4.07 -11.46 6.62
CA GLN A 438 4.30 -10.85 7.93
C GLN A 438 5.46 -11.48 8.71
N ARG A 439 5.79 -12.73 8.43
CA ARG A 439 6.81 -13.49 9.17
C ARG A 439 8.16 -13.56 8.46
N LEU A 440 8.18 -13.26 7.17
CA LEU A 440 9.39 -13.23 6.35
C LEU A 440 9.84 -11.77 6.12
N ARG A 441 11.11 -11.60 5.80
CA ARG A 441 11.74 -10.29 5.60
C ARG A 441 11.28 -9.67 4.27
N LYS A 442 11.40 -8.36 4.14
CA LYS A 442 11.13 -7.66 2.85
C LYS A 442 12.08 -8.11 1.72
N THR A 443 13.24 -8.62 2.06
CA THR A 443 14.23 -9.17 1.14
C THR A 443 13.90 -10.57 0.66
N ASP A 444 13.06 -11.31 1.41
CA ASP A 444 12.65 -12.65 1.04
C ASP A 444 11.63 -12.60 -0.10
N ILE A 445 11.71 -13.58 -1.00
CA ILE A 445 10.82 -13.65 -2.16
C ILE A 445 9.75 -14.68 -1.85
N ILE A 446 8.49 -14.27 -1.95
CA ILE A 446 7.33 -15.12 -1.69
C ILE A 446 6.44 -15.11 -2.91
N GLY A 447 6.13 -16.27 -3.44
CA GLY A 447 5.24 -16.42 -4.58
C GLY A 447 4.25 -17.57 -4.43
N ARG A 448 3.07 -17.42 -5.03
CA ARG A 448 2.16 -18.54 -5.23
C ARG A 448 2.59 -19.30 -6.48
N TYR A 449 3.07 -20.51 -6.27
CA TYR A 449 3.65 -21.32 -7.34
C TYR A 449 2.60 -22.18 -8.08
N GLY A 450 1.61 -22.66 -7.34
CA GLY A 450 0.49 -23.48 -7.84
C GLY A 450 -0.81 -23.12 -7.14
N GLY A 451 -1.80 -24.02 -7.21
CA GLY A 451 -3.11 -23.82 -6.56
C GLY A 451 -2.99 -23.55 -5.06
N GLU A 452 -2.36 -24.46 -4.34
CA GLU A 452 -2.13 -24.45 -2.89
C GLU A 452 -0.64 -24.42 -2.53
N GLU A 453 0.24 -24.23 -3.52
CA GLU A 453 1.69 -24.30 -3.39
C GLU A 453 2.33 -22.91 -3.40
N PHE A 454 3.31 -22.71 -2.53
CA PHE A 454 4.05 -21.46 -2.38
C PHE A 454 5.55 -21.70 -2.49
N LEU A 455 6.21 -20.85 -3.26
CA LEU A 455 7.67 -20.78 -3.35
C LEU A 455 8.19 -19.68 -2.43
N VAL A 456 9.14 -20.01 -1.57
CA VAL A 456 9.83 -19.05 -0.70
C VAL A 456 11.32 -19.11 -1.01
N VAL A 457 11.93 -17.96 -1.24
CA VAL A 457 13.38 -17.82 -1.44
C VAL A 457 13.94 -16.94 -0.33
N LEU A 458 14.94 -17.42 0.36
CA LEU A 458 15.55 -16.80 1.54
C LEU A 458 17.02 -16.42 1.22
N PRO A 459 17.29 -15.20 0.73
CA PRO A 459 18.65 -14.72 0.52
C PRO A 459 19.42 -14.62 1.84
N ALA A 460 20.71 -14.91 1.78
CA ALA A 460 21.62 -14.90 2.93
C ALA A 460 21.17 -15.83 4.09
N ALA A 461 20.47 -16.94 3.74
CA ALA A 461 20.10 -18.00 4.68
C ALA A 461 20.59 -19.35 4.15
N ASP A 462 21.16 -20.17 5.05
CA ASP A 462 21.45 -21.57 4.83
C ASP A 462 20.23 -22.48 5.11
N ALA A 463 20.31 -23.75 4.78
CA ALA A 463 19.21 -24.70 4.97
C ALA A 463 18.81 -24.84 6.46
N PRO A 464 19.72 -24.96 7.44
CA PRO A 464 19.35 -25.00 8.85
C PRO A 464 18.56 -23.78 9.32
N ARG A 465 18.98 -22.57 8.93
CA ARG A 465 18.30 -21.34 9.28
C ARG A 465 16.92 -21.23 8.60
N ALA A 466 16.84 -21.64 7.34
CA ALA A 466 15.57 -21.70 6.63
C ALA A 466 14.58 -22.65 7.33
N VAL A 467 15.04 -23.85 7.73
CA VAL A 467 14.22 -24.81 8.47
C VAL A 467 13.72 -24.21 9.79
N GLU A 468 14.57 -23.55 10.57
CA GLU A 468 14.17 -22.92 11.84
C GLU A 468 13.05 -21.89 11.66
N VAL A 469 13.20 -20.99 10.68
CA VAL A 469 12.20 -19.94 10.39
C VAL A 469 10.90 -20.56 9.90
N LEU A 470 10.98 -21.48 8.94
CA LEU A 470 9.81 -22.09 8.32
C LEU A 470 9.09 -23.07 9.27
N ASP A 471 9.79 -23.72 10.21
CA ASP A 471 9.14 -24.59 11.20
C ASP A 471 8.30 -23.77 12.19
N ARG A 472 8.77 -22.61 12.59
CA ARG A 472 7.98 -21.67 13.38
C ARG A 472 6.72 -21.24 12.63
N ILE A 473 6.88 -20.89 11.35
CA ILE A 473 5.74 -20.53 10.47
C ILE A 473 4.75 -21.69 10.36
N ARG A 474 5.23 -22.90 10.10
CA ARG A 474 4.39 -24.10 10.02
C ARG A 474 3.62 -24.35 11.31
N HIS A 475 4.31 -24.28 12.44
CA HIS A 475 3.69 -24.49 13.77
C HIS A 475 2.60 -23.46 14.05
N ASP A 476 2.92 -22.17 13.90
CA ASP A 476 2.00 -21.08 14.19
C ASP A 476 0.78 -21.09 13.24
N PHE A 477 1.01 -21.38 11.95
CA PHE A 477 -0.09 -21.48 10.98
C PHE A 477 -1.07 -22.60 11.33
N GLY A 478 -0.57 -23.72 11.86
CA GLY A 478 -1.42 -24.82 12.34
C GLY A 478 -2.34 -24.45 13.52
N GLN A 479 -2.08 -23.34 14.21
CA GLN A 479 -2.93 -22.82 15.29
C GLN A 479 -4.00 -21.84 14.81
N ILE A 480 -3.90 -21.36 13.55
CA ILE A 480 -4.89 -20.42 12.99
C ILE A 480 -6.20 -21.15 12.76
N LYS A 481 -7.25 -20.62 13.36
CA LYS A 481 -8.61 -21.10 13.19
C LYS A 481 -9.32 -20.25 12.12
N HIS A 482 -9.71 -20.89 11.03
CA HIS A 482 -10.50 -20.27 9.97
C HIS A 482 -11.96 -20.52 10.24
N PRO A 483 -12.78 -19.49 10.51
CA PRO A 483 -14.17 -19.67 10.85
C PRO A 483 -15.00 -20.10 9.62
N PHE A 484 -15.87 -21.09 9.82
CA PHE A 484 -16.81 -21.57 8.82
C PHE A 484 -18.17 -21.84 9.47
N ASN A 485 -19.17 -21.02 9.14
CA ASN A 485 -20.47 -21.02 9.80
C ASN A 485 -20.31 -20.98 11.34
N GLU A 486 -20.78 -22.02 12.05
CA GLU A 486 -20.65 -22.16 13.51
C GLU A 486 -19.40 -22.97 13.93
N THR A 487 -18.56 -23.40 12.98
CA THR A 487 -17.39 -24.27 13.23
C THR A 487 -16.10 -23.60 12.78
N TRP A 488 -14.96 -24.28 13.05
CA TRP A 488 -13.64 -23.82 12.68
C TRP A 488 -12.95 -24.83 11.77
N CYS A 489 -12.28 -24.32 10.74
CA CYS A 489 -11.36 -25.09 9.93
C CYS A 489 -9.91 -24.77 10.35
N THR A 490 -9.07 -25.77 10.47
CA THR A 490 -7.63 -25.62 10.66
C THR A 490 -6.90 -26.29 9.50
N ALA A 491 -5.75 -25.75 9.13
CA ALA A 491 -4.91 -26.28 8.08
C ALA A 491 -3.46 -26.38 8.57
N THR A 492 -2.75 -27.41 8.13
CA THR A 492 -1.32 -27.57 8.39
C THR A 492 -0.52 -27.43 7.10
N LEU A 493 0.79 -27.31 7.21
CA LEU A 493 1.71 -27.13 6.09
C LEU A 493 2.73 -28.24 6.04
N SER A 494 3.03 -28.71 4.84
CA SER A 494 4.24 -29.48 4.54
C SER A 494 5.23 -28.60 3.80
N VAL A 495 6.53 -28.74 4.10
CA VAL A 495 7.58 -27.88 3.53
C VAL A 495 8.76 -28.74 3.11
N GLY A 496 9.25 -28.50 1.88
CA GLY A 496 10.52 -29.02 1.40
C GLY A 496 11.52 -27.87 1.28
N VAL A 497 12.73 -28.04 1.80
CA VAL A 497 13.80 -27.03 1.82
C VAL A 497 15.02 -27.56 1.08
N THR A 498 15.65 -26.69 0.29
CA THR A 498 16.98 -26.93 -0.31
C THR A 498 17.86 -25.71 -0.18
N GLN A 499 19.15 -25.88 -0.41
CA GLN A 499 20.14 -24.79 -0.40
C GLN A 499 20.88 -24.77 -1.73
N LEU A 500 21.22 -23.57 -2.21
CA LEU A 500 21.98 -23.35 -3.44
C LEU A 500 23.39 -23.98 -3.34
N ASN A 501 23.72 -24.83 -4.29
CA ASN A 501 25.06 -25.36 -4.54
C ASN A 501 25.64 -24.76 -5.84
N GLU A 502 26.92 -24.97 -6.09
CA GLU A 502 27.63 -24.35 -7.24
C GLU A 502 27.03 -24.66 -8.60
N ALA A 503 26.52 -25.88 -8.80
CA ALA A 503 25.98 -26.38 -10.08
C ALA A 503 24.47 -26.13 -10.27
N ASP A 504 23.75 -25.66 -9.25
CA ASP A 504 22.29 -25.58 -9.28
C ASP A 504 21.80 -24.35 -10.05
N ASP A 505 20.84 -24.56 -10.92
CA ASP A 505 20.02 -23.48 -11.51
C ASP A 505 18.67 -23.37 -10.80
N ALA A 506 17.85 -22.41 -11.21
CA ALA A 506 16.53 -22.19 -10.62
C ALA A 506 15.62 -23.43 -10.76
N GLN A 507 15.73 -24.17 -11.84
CA GLN A 507 14.90 -25.35 -12.07
C GLN A 507 15.35 -26.53 -11.21
N ALA A 508 16.65 -26.69 -11.02
CA ALA A 508 17.22 -27.71 -10.12
C ALA A 508 16.78 -27.47 -8.66
N LEU A 509 16.90 -26.24 -8.17
CA LEU A 509 16.48 -25.88 -6.80
C LEU A 509 14.98 -26.09 -6.56
N ILE A 510 14.14 -25.70 -7.52
CA ILE A 510 12.70 -25.93 -7.41
C ILE A 510 12.40 -27.44 -7.35
N LYS A 511 13.05 -28.24 -8.21
CA LYS A 511 12.88 -29.69 -8.22
C LYS A 511 13.33 -30.33 -6.91
N GLN A 512 14.48 -29.94 -6.38
CA GLN A 512 15.00 -30.44 -5.10
C GLN A 512 14.04 -30.11 -3.95
N ALA A 513 13.53 -28.87 -3.89
CA ALA A 513 12.55 -28.44 -2.89
C ALA A 513 11.23 -29.22 -3.01
N ASP A 514 10.78 -29.52 -4.23
CA ASP A 514 9.57 -30.31 -4.49
C ASP A 514 9.75 -31.78 -4.06
N GLU A 515 10.89 -32.40 -4.36
CA GLU A 515 11.23 -33.76 -3.91
C GLU A 515 11.26 -33.85 -2.36
N ALA A 516 11.81 -32.84 -1.70
CA ALA A 516 11.80 -32.73 -0.24
C ALA A 516 10.37 -32.54 0.31
N LEU A 517 9.56 -31.70 -0.33
CA LEU A 517 8.14 -31.52 -0.01
C LEU A 517 7.34 -32.82 -0.17
N TYR A 518 7.57 -33.53 -1.26
CA TYR A 518 6.94 -34.85 -1.46
C TYR A 518 7.31 -35.83 -0.35
N SER A 519 8.57 -35.82 0.09
CA SER A 519 9.04 -36.62 1.23
C SER A 519 8.35 -36.22 2.54
N ALA A 520 8.14 -34.91 2.79
CA ALA A 520 7.40 -34.41 3.94
C ALA A 520 5.94 -34.91 3.93
N LYS A 521 5.27 -34.84 2.77
CA LYS A 521 3.90 -35.34 2.58
C LYS A 521 3.79 -36.85 2.83
N ARG A 522 4.74 -37.65 2.33
CA ARG A 522 4.76 -39.12 2.53
C ARG A 522 5.06 -39.51 3.98
N SER A 523 5.89 -38.76 4.67
CA SER A 523 6.28 -39.04 6.07
C SER A 523 5.21 -38.66 7.09
N GLY A 524 4.00 -38.25 6.67
CA GLY A 524 2.88 -37.99 7.56
C GLY A 524 2.45 -36.52 7.63
N ARG A 525 2.93 -35.68 6.71
CA ARG A 525 2.58 -34.25 6.60
C ARG A 525 2.93 -33.41 7.83
N ASN A 526 2.50 -32.15 7.86
CA ASN A 526 2.73 -31.20 8.96
C ASN A 526 4.19 -31.20 9.45
N ARG A 527 5.14 -31.10 8.53
CA ARG A 527 6.58 -31.14 8.79
C ARG A 527 7.42 -30.48 7.71
N ILE A 528 8.68 -30.30 8.05
CA ILE A 528 9.70 -29.84 7.12
C ILE A 528 10.68 -30.99 6.84
N VAL A 529 11.08 -31.11 5.58
CA VAL A 529 12.16 -32.00 5.15
C VAL A 529 13.16 -31.19 4.33
N SER A 530 14.44 -31.31 4.67
CA SER A 530 15.53 -30.78 3.85
C SER A 530 15.94 -31.81 2.81
N TRP A 531 16.14 -31.33 1.59
CA TRP A 531 16.74 -32.12 0.53
C TRP A 531 18.21 -32.44 0.89
N GLN A 532 18.64 -33.68 0.68
CA GLN A 532 19.99 -34.18 1.04
C GLN A 532 20.85 -34.38 -0.20
#